data_1445dd07cd5ecf27037a10678aecdf8e
#
_entry.id   1445dd07cd5ecf27037a10678aecdf8e
#
_cell.length_a   1.000
_cell.length_b   1.000
_cell.length_c   1.000
_cell.angle_alpha   90.00
_cell.angle_beta   90.00
_cell.angle_gamma   90.00
#
_symmetry.space_group_name_H-M   'P 1'
#
loop_
_entity.id
_entity.type
_entity.pdbx_description
1 polymer ?
#
loop_
_entity_poly.entity_id
_entity_poly.type
_entity_poly.pdbx_seq_one_letter_code
_entity_poly.pdbx_strand_id
1 'polypeptide(L)'
;MQQIQIPELAAGEIYLCGFVDANGDIEHTVLLPGDNDDAAWQAQMEWAKSVGGDLPTRAELVIAYEKHRDQFQKTAYWSNTPDDDPGYSGWAWYQYFDYGIQDYYDQGNEFRARAVRRFKN
;
A
#
# COMPACT_ATOMS: atom_id res chain seq x y z
N MET A 1 10.47 -6.34 -29.46
CA MET A 1 10.39 -6.11 -28.01
C MET A 1 8.95 -6.30 -27.56
N GLN A 2 8.77 -7.08 -26.54
CA GLN A 2 7.44 -7.31 -25.98
C GLN A 2 7.08 -6.19 -25.02
N GLN A 3 5.90 -5.60 -25.20
CA GLN A 3 5.41 -4.57 -24.30
C GLN A 3 4.43 -5.16 -23.30
N ILE A 4 4.54 -4.69 -22.07
CA ILE A 4 3.59 -5.04 -21.02
C ILE A 4 2.42 -4.09 -21.12
N GLN A 5 1.21 -4.68 -21.13
CA GLN A 5 -0.02 -3.88 -21.12
C GLN A 5 -0.34 -3.45 -19.71
N ILE A 6 -0.30 -2.15 -19.47
CA ILE A 6 -0.78 -1.65 -18.19
C ILE A 6 -2.29 -1.46 -18.27
N PRO A 7 -2.99 -1.59 -17.13
CA PRO A 7 -4.45 -1.44 -17.10
C PRO A 7 -4.88 -0.02 -17.44
N GLU A 8 -6.13 0.08 -17.91
CA GLU A 8 -6.77 1.38 -18.06
C GLU A 8 -6.97 2.01 -16.69
N LEU A 9 -6.53 3.26 -16.55
CA LEU A 9 -6.61 3.98 -15.29
C LEU A 9 -7.80 4.93 -15.29
N ALA A 10 -8.52 4.98 -14.17
CA ALA A 10 -9.54 5.99 -13.94
C ALA A 10 -8.90 7.31 -13.50
N ALA A 11 -9.69 8.36 -13.45
CA ALA A 11 -9.21 9.69 -13.05
C ALA A 11 -8.62 9.63 -11.64
N GLY A 12 -7.44 10.19 -11.46
CA GLY A 12 -6.73 10.24 -10.18
C GLY A 12 -6.00 8.97 -9.80
N GLU A 13 -6.12 7.91 -10.59
CA GLU A 13 -5.37 6.67 -10.34
C GLU A 13 -3.95 6.78 -10.90
N ILE A 14 -2.99 6.16 -10.19
CA ILE A 14 -1.58 6.16 -10.58
C ILE A 14 -1.11 4.71 -10.65
N TYR A 15 -0.54 4.33 -11.79
CA TYR A 15 0.08 3.01 -11.92
C TYR A 15 1.32 2.96 -11.03
N LEU A 16 1.35 2.03 -10.08
CA LEU A 16 2.43 1.95 -9.10
C LEU A 16 3.53 0.99 -9.55
N CYS A 17 3.17 -0.25 -9.86
CA CYS A 17 4.15 -1.28 -10.23
C CYS A 17 3.45 -2.53 -10.77
N GLY A 18 4.28 -3.43 -11.33
CA GLY A 18 3.84 -4.78 -11.70
C GLY A 18 4.85 -5.79 -11.19
N PHE A 19 4.36 -6.90 -10.66
CA PHE A 19 5.20 -8.01 -10.21
C PHE A 19 4.90 -9.24 -11.06
N VAL A 20 5.96 -9.90 -11.53
CA VAL A 20 5.83 -11.15 -12.29
C VAL A 20 5.80 -12.31 -11.29
N ASP A 21 4.76 -13.13 -11.36
CA ASP A 21 4.63 -14.28 -10.46
C ASP A 21 5.31 -15.51 -11.04
N ALA A 22 5.26 -16.63 -10.32
CA ALA A 22 5.92 -17.87 -10.72
C ALA A 22 5.37 -18.47 -12.02
N ASN A 23 4.15 -18.09 -12.41
CA ASN A 23 3.52 -18.56 -13.66
C ASN A 23 3.81 -17.64 -14.85
N GLY A 24 4.54 -16.54 -14.62
CA GLY A 24 4.81 -15.55 -15.65
C GLY A 24 3.70 -14.52 -15.84
N ASP A 25 2.67 -14.56 -15.02
CA ASP A 25 1.62 -13.54 -15.02
C ASP A 25 2.10 -12.30 -14.27
N ILE A 26 1.53 -11.15 -14.65
CA ILE A 26 1.88 -9.90 -14.00
C ILE A 26 0.72 -9.46 -13.12
N GLU A 27 1.02 -9.25 -11.84
CA GLU A 27 0.08 -8.59 -10.94
C GLU A 27 0.39 -7.11 -10.92
N HIS A 28 -0.55 -6.31 -11.41
CA HIS A 28 -0.44 -4.86 -11.44
C HIS A 28 -1.02 -4.25 -10.17
N THR A 29 -0.38 -3.20 -9.69
CA THR A 29 -0.85 -2.43 -8.54
C THR A 29 -1.05 -0.99 -8.97
N VAL A 30 -2.24 -0.47 -8.68
CA VAL A 30 -2.64 0.90 -9.00
C VAL A 30 -2.98 1.62 -7.70
N LEU A 31 -2.38 2.80 -7.49
CA LEU A 31 -2.68 3.64 -6.34
C LEU A 31 -4.00 4.37 -6.58
N LEU A 32 -4.94 4.17 -5.68
CA LEU A 32 -6.25 4.82 -5.76
C LEU A 32 -6.17 6.26 -5.24
N PRO A 33 -7.01 7.16 -5.75
CA PRO A 33 -7.07 8.51 -5.19
C PRO A 33 -7.61 8.48 -3.76
N GLY A 34 -7.25 9.49 -2.99
CA GLY A 34 -7.71 9.62 -1.62
C GLY A 34 -6.62 9.28 -0.62
N ASP A 35 -6.67 9.97 0.50
CA ASP A 35 -5.70 9.82 1.60
C ASP A 35 -6.53 9.93 2.88
N ASN A 36 -6.56 8.87 3.66
CA ASN A 36 -7.40 8.82 4.84
C ASN A 36 -6.66 9.28 6.09
N ASP A 37 -7.33 10.08 6.91
CA ASP A 37 -6.76 10.59 8.17
C ASP A 37 -6.39 9.45 9.11
N ASP A 38 -5.55 9.76 10.08
CA ASP A 38 -5.03 8.81 11.05
C ASP A 38 -6.15 7.96 11.68
N ALA A 39 -5.94 6.66 11.66
CA ALA A 39 -6.83 5.69 12.29
C ALA A 39 -6.06 4.42 12.61
N ALA A 40 -6.65 3.59 13.48
CA ALA A 40 -6.06 2.30 13.83
C ALA A 40 -6.02 1.38 12.60
N TRP A 41 -5.12 0.40 12.64
CA TRP A 41 -4.86 -0.48 11.50
C TRP A 41 -6.11 -1.16 10.96
N GLN A 42 -6.94 -1.75 11.83
CA GLN A 42 -8.15 -2.44 11.38
C GLN A 42 -9.14 -1.49 10.71
N ALA A 43 -9.29 -0.28 11.23
CA ALA A 43 -10.15 0.74 10.63
C ALA A 43 -9.65 1.14 9.25
N GLN A 44 -8.33 1.24 9.07
CA GLN A 44 -7.75 1.57 7.77
C GLN A 44 -7.91 0.42 6.77
N MET A 45 -7.80 -0.83 7.22
CA MET A 45 -8.08 -2.00 6.37
C MET A 45 -9.52 -1.97 5.86
N GLU A 46 -10.47 -1.64 6.74
CA GLU A 46 -11.88 -1.54 6.37
C GLU A 46 -12.15 -0.35 5.45
N TRP A 47 -11.52 0.79 5.72
CA TRP A 47 -11.63 1.96 4.85
C TRP A 47 -11.15 1.63 3.44
N ALA A 48 -10.01 0.96 3.31
CA ALA A 48 -9.47 0.60 1.99
C ALA A 48 -10.46 -0.26 1.21
N LYS A 49 -11.11 -1.22 1.87
CA LYS A 49 -12.16 -2.04 1.24
C LYS A 49 -13.35 -1.19 0.80
N SER A 50 -13.71 -0.20 1.60
CA SER A 50 -14.86 0.68 1.29
C SER A 50 -14.65 1.50 0.04
N VAL A 51 -13.40 1.78 -0.33
CA VAL A 51 -13.07 2.51 -1.56
C VAL A 51 -12.67 1.58 -2.71
N GLY A 52 -12.91 0.28 -2.56
CA GLY A 52 -12.70 -0.70 -3.62
C GLY A 52 -11.28 -1.23 -3.71
N GLY A 53 -10.51 -1.16 -2.65
CA GLY A 53 -9.11 -1.56 -2.67
C GLY A 53 -8.65 -2.30 -1.42
N ASP A 54 -7.36 -2.20 -1.19
CA ASP A 54 -6.65 -2.78 -0.05
C ASP A 54 -5.55 -1.81 0.37
N LEU A 55 -5.02 -1.97 1.57
CA LEU A 55 -3.81 -1.25 1.93
C LEU A 55 -2.63 -1.80 1.13
N PRO A 56 -1.60 -0.97 0.86
CA PRO A 56 -0.43 -1.44 0.15
C PRO A 56 0.33 -2.50 0.96
N THR A 57 1.00 -3.41 0.25
CA THR A 57 1.99 -4.28 0.89
C THR A 57 3.21 -3.47 1.30
N ARG A 58 4.09 -4.08 2.09
CA ARG A 58 5.36 -3.45 2.45
C ARG A 58 6.19 -3.09 1.22
N ALA A 59 6.26 -4.00 0.24
CA ALA A 59 7.00 -3.78 -1.01
C ALA A 59 6.40 -2.63 -1.82
N GLU A 60 5.08 -2.58 -1.91
CA GLU A 60 4.39 -1.51 -2.63
C GLU A 60 4.64 -0.14 -1.99
N LEU A 61 4.71 -0.08 -0.65
CA LEU A 61 5.02 1.16 0.04
C LEU A 61 6.45 1.64 -0.23
N VAL A 62 7.41 0.73 -0.33
CA VAL A 62 8.79 1.09 -0.70
C VAL A 62 8.81 1.69 -2.10
N ILE A 63 8.12 1.08 -3.05
CA ILE A 63 8.03 1.58 -4.42
C ILE A 63 7.33 2.94 -4.45
N ALA A 64 6.25 3.10 -3.69
CA ALA A 64 5.54 4.36 -3.59
C ALA A 64 6.45 5.47 -3.05
N TYR A 65 7.26 5.18 -2.05
CA TYR A 65 8.22 6.13 -1.50
C TYR A 65 9.27 6.51 -2.55
N GLU A 66 9.80 5.54 -3.27
CA GLU A 66 10.84 5.76 -4.26
C GLU A 66 10.34 6.55 -5.47
N LYS A 67 9.14 6.24 -5.95
CA LYS A 67 8.65 6.76 -7.23
C LYS A 67 7.58 7.84 -7.12
N HIS A 68 6.83 7.88 -6.02
CA HIS A 68 5.63 8.70 -5.91
C HIS A 68 5.47 9.32 -4.52
N ARG A 69 6.57 9.64 -3.83
CA ARG A 69 6.48 10.16 -2.46
C ARG A 69 5.72 11.47 -2.36
N ASP A 70 5.65 12.24 -3.45
CA ASP A 70 4.89 13.49 -3.51
C ASP A 70 3.37 13.26 -3.43
N GLN A 71 2.92 12.02 -3.59
CA GLN A 71 1.51 11.65 -3.47
C GLN A 71 1.11 11.31 -2.02
N PHE A 72 2.06 11.41 -1.09
CA PHE A 72 1.88 11.07 0.32
C PHE A 72 2.31 12.24 1.19
N GLN A 73 1.70 12.37 2.36
CA GLN A 73 2.17 13.31 3.36
C GLN A 73 3.43 12.75 4.03
N LYS A 74 4.24 13.63 4.61
CA LYS A 74 5.51 13.24 5.26
C LYS A 74 5.24 12.70 6.65
N THR A 75 4.62 11.53 6.71
CA THR A 75 4.25 10.87 7.96
C THR A 75 4.11 9.36 7.72
N ALA A 76 3.61 8.64 8.71
CA ALA A 76 3.48 7.20 8.67
C ALA A 76 2.19 6.77 7.98
N TYR A 77 2.30 5.71 7.16
CA TYR A 77 1.18 5.07 6.47
C TYR A 77 1.20 3.58 6.75
N TRP A 78 0.05 3.02 7.13
CA TRP A 78 -0.09 1.59 7.37
C TRP A 78 0.10 0.77 6.09
N SER A 79 0.75 -0.39 6.23
CA SER A 79 0.71 -1.45 5.22
C SER A 79 -0.44 -2.41 5.53
N ASN A 80 -0.71 -3.34 4.60
CA ASN A 80 -1.67 -4.42 4.87
C ASN A 80 -1.08 -5.58 5.68
N THR A 81 0.20 -5.51 6.05
CA THR A 81 0.95 -6.66 6.55
C THR A 81 1.04 -6.63 8.07
N PRO A 82 0.34 -7.54 8.77
CA PRO A 82 0.53 -7.70 10.21
C PRO A 82 1.90 -8.31 10.49
N ASP A 83 2.42 -8.08 11.69
CA ASP A 83 3.61 -8.77 12.14
C ASP A 83 3.17 -10.12 12.72
N ASP A 84 3.69 -11.19 12.16
CA ASP A 84 3.36 -12.56 12.57
C ASP A 84 4.36 -13.15 13.56
N ASP A 85 5.30 -12.36 14.05
CA ASP A 85 6.18 -12.77 15.15
C ASP A 85 5.33 -12.96 16.42
N PRO A 86 5.38 -14.13 17.07
CA PRO A 86 4.59 -14.35 18.28
C PRO A 86 4.84 -13.36 19.41
N GLY A 87 6.02 -12.74 19.47
CA GLY A 87 6.34 -11.70 20.44
C GLY A 87 5.68 -10.36 20.17
N TYR A 88 5.11 -10.19 18.97
CA TYR A 88 4.52 -8.91 18.51
C TYR A 88 3.13 -9.12 17.92
N SER A 89 2.40 -10.14 18.37
CA SER A 89 1.03 -10.34 17.89
C SER A 89 0.18 -9.10 18.20
N GLY A 90 -0.60 -8.65 17.22
CA GLY A 90 -1.35 -7.40 17.33
C GLY A 90 -0.60 -6.18 16.84
N TRP A 91 0.55 -6.37 16.22
CA TRP A 91 1.33 -5.30 15.58
C TRP A 91 1.21 -5.42 14.07
N ALA A 92 1.49 -4.32 13.35
CA ALA A 92 1.51 -4.31 11.89
C ALA A 92 2.61 -3.39 11.38
N TRP A 93 2.99 -3.58 10.12
CA TRP A 93 4.05 -2.81 9.49
C TRP A 93 3.52 -1.52 8.89
N TYR A 94 4.35 -0.48 8.92
CA TYR A 94 4.05 0.82 8.32
C TYR A 94 5.30 1.41 7.68
N GLN A 95 5.11 2.45 6.88
CA GLN A 95 6.18 3.15 6.18
C GLN A 95 6.14 4.63 6.55
N TYR A 96 7.27 5.19 6.97
CA TYR A 96 7.44 6.63 7.09
C TYR A 96 7.73 7.23 5.72
N PHE A 97 6.99 8.25 5.33
CA PHE A 97 7.22 8.96 4.07
C PHE A 97 8.07 10.22 4.23
N ASP A 98 8.53 10.51 5.41
CA ASP A 98 9.53 11.56 5.65
C ASP A 98 10.95 11.02 5.62
N TYR A 99 11.16 9.77 6.10
CA TYR A 99 12.49 9.15 6.17
C TYR A 99 12.67 7.96 5.23
N GLY A 100 11.57 7.37 4.76
CA GLY A 100 11.65 6.18 3.92
C GLY A 100 11.88 4.88 4.68
N ILE A 101 11.78 4.89 6.00
CA ILE A 101 11.97 3.69 6.82
C ILE A 101 10.65 2.95 7.02
N GLN A 102 10.74 1.61 7.09
CA GLN A 102 9.63 0.78 7.54
C GLN A 102 9.89 0.32 8.96
N ASP A 103 8.81 0.22 9.75
CA ASP A 103 8.87 -0.29 11.10
C ASP A 103 7.52 -0.95 11.41
N TYR A 104 7.38 -1.51 12.59
CA TYR A 104 6.15 -2.15 13.00
C TYR A 104 5.75 -1.65 14.38
N TYR A 105 4.44 -1.57 14.62
CA TYR A 105 3.91 -1.01 15.86
C TYR A 105 2.55 -1.63 16.16
N ASP A 106 2.08 -1.42 17.38
CA ASP A 106 0.76 -1.86 17.85
C ASP A 106 -0.33 -1.35 16.90
N GLN A 107 -1.25 -2.24 16.51
CA GLN A 107 -2.33 -1.95 15.57
C GLN A 107 -3.33 -0.90 16.10
N GLY A 108 -3.31 -0.60 17.40
CA GLY A 108 -4.12 0.44 17.99
C GLY A 108 -3.60 1.85 17.76
N ASN A 109 -2.35 2.00 17.32
CA ASN A 109 -1.81 3.32 16.96
C ASN A 109 -2.50 3.83 15.70
N GLU A 110 -2.58 5.15 15.58
CA GLU A 110 -3.32 5.78 14.49
C GLU A 110 -2.34 6.37 13.49
N PHE A 111 -2.33 5.80 12.28
CA PHE A 111 -1.53 6.29 11.14
C PHE A 111 -2.44 6.49 9.94
N ARG A 112 -1.95 7.21 8.95
CA ARG A 112 -2.68 7.48 7.72
C ARG A 112 -2.72 6.25 6.83
N ALA A 113 -3.56 6.29 5.81
CA ALA A 113 -3.65 5.23 4.82
C ALA A 113 -3.95 5.76 3.43
N ARG A 114 -3.42 5.06 2.44
CA ARG A 114 -3.83 5.15 1.05
C ARG A 114 -4.14 3.74 0.57
N ALA A 115 -5.05 3.62 -0.38
CA ALA A 115 -5.48 2.32 -0.87
C ALA A 115 -4.92 2.05 -2.26
N VAL A 116 -4.78 0.77 -2.59
CA VAL A 116 -4.38 0.29 -3.91
C VAL A 116 -5.42 -0.71 -4.41
N ARG A 117 -5.49 -0.91 -5.73
CA ARG A 117 -6.20 -2.05 -6.32
C ARG A 117 -5.21 -2.87 -7.13
N ARG A 118 -5.46 -4.17 -7.20
CA ARG A 118 -4.57 -5.10 -7.89
C ARG A 118 -5.36 -5.95 -8.88
N PHE A 119 -4.72 -6.30 -9.99
CA PHE A 119 -5.31 -7.24 -10.94
C PHE A 119 -4.22 -7.86 -11.79
N LYS A 120 -4.51 -9.05 -12.31
CA LYS A 120 -3.57 -9.82 -13.14
C LYS A 120 -3.92 -9.71 -14.61
N ASN A 121 -2.90 -9.81 -15.42
CA ASN A 121 -3.05 -10.05 -16.85
C ASN A 121 -1.96 -10.97 -17.36
#